data_4eae9927e102f505894bbde1623cc984
#
_entry.id   4eae9927e102f505894bbde1623cc984
#
_cell.length_a   1.000
_cell.length_b   1.000
_cell.length_c   1.000
_cell.angle_alpha   90.00
_cell.angle_beta   90.00
_cell.angle_gamma   90.00
#
_symmetry.space_group_name_H-M   'P 1'
#
loop_
_entity.id
_entity.type
_entity.pdbx_description
1 polymer ?
#
loop_
_entity_poly.entity_id
_entity_poly.type
_entity_poly.pdbx_seq_one_letter_code
_entity_poly.pdbx_strand_id
1 'polypeptide(L)'
;IFGSRGLGDVYKRQIENILRKQINQCLWNIVPLSVNPSSPGQGALAIEIRADDSELKHLLKDLNNKIDYENVILEREELRKYGGGCHQKIGVSFQNTFFGKIKSSKGETDNGSSFEERTIYKKDKLVSKAASINDIFPKKLSEYNFFKRKVIENSKRELSLLRNKCIWISRQSALPNNQEIHESNIVWVSGLETWKNLAERGIWVHGTSDGLGEDIEPKIKSLTNNEWIKLTHLHSPISRIKNVIHTYELKKNEISFNLENTNYFYWMSSSAFKLSLIHI
;
A
#
# COMPACT_ATOMS: atom_id res chain seq x y z
N ILE A 1 -14.79 33.52 -3.39
CA ILE A 1 -14.07 32.60 -2.50
C ILE A 1 -13.03 33.41 -1.77
N PHE A 2 -13.31 33.79 -0.55
CA PHE A 2 -12.32 34.40 0.32
C PHE A 2 -11.35 33.30 0.78
N GLY A 3 -10.28 33.11 0.03
CA GLY A 3 -9.19 32.29 0.49
C GLY A 3 -8.58 32.91 1.73
N SER A 4 -8.51 32.18 2.82
CA SER A 4 -7.81 32.53 4.05
C SER A 4 -6.30 32.62 3.79
N ARG A 5 -5.88 33.70 3.12
CA ARG A 5 -4.46 33.98 2.90
C ARG A 5 -3.84 34.37 4.24
N GLY A 6 -2.92 33.57 4.75
CA GLY A 6 -2.12 33.86 5.93
C GLY A 6 -2.53 33.21 7.25
N LEU A 7 -3.74 32.68 7.40
CA LEU A 7 -4.16 31.92 8.61
C LEU A 7 -3.86 30.41 8.52
N GLY A 8 -3.59 29.90 7.31
CA GLY A 8 -3.44 28.48 7.05
C GLY A 8 -2.26 27.83 7.79
N ASP A 9 -1.15 28.53 7.92
CA ASP A 9 0.07 27.93 8.51
C ASP A 9 0.01 27.91 10.05
N VAL A 10 -0.56 28.93 10.67
CA VAL A 10 -0.75 28.98 12.14
C VAL A 10 -1.78 27.90 12.52
N TYR A 11 -2.87 27.79 11.77
CA TYR A 11 -3.93 26.80 12.00
C TYR A 11 -3.43 25.37 11.80
N LYS A 12 -2.64 25.12 10.75
CA LYS A 12 -2.03 23.80 10.49
C LYS A 12 -1.11 23.35 11.60
N ARG A 13 -0.24 24.22 12.11
CA ARG A 13 0.67 23.90 13.24
C ARG A 13 -0.09 23.62 14.52
N GLN A 14 -1.17 24.36 14.79
CA GLN A 14 -2.02 24.11 15.93
C GLN A 14 -2.72 22.76 15.84
N ILE A 15 -3.27 22.43 14.66
CA ILE A 15 -3.89 21.12 14.39
C ILE A 15 -2.86 20.00 14.50
N GLU A 16 -1.66 20.18 13.97
CA GLU A 16 -0.59 19.17 14.07
C GLU A 16 -0.24 18.87 15.53
N ASN A 17 -0.10 19.87 16.37
CA ASN A 17 0.18 19.70 17.79
C ASN A 17 -0.99 19.01 18.53
N ILE A 18 -2.23 19.35 18.20
CA ILE A 18 -3.42 18.73 18.75
C ILE A 18 -3.49 17.26 18.30
N LEU A 19 -3.27 16.98 17.01
CA LEU A 19 -3.27 15.63 16.46
C LEU A 19 -2.18 14.76 17.11
N ARG A 20 -0.97 15.26 17.25
CA ARG A 20 0.12 14.52 17.92
C ARG A 20 -0.24 14.17 19.36
N LYS A 21 -0.86 15.09 20.07
CA LYS A 21 -1.33 14.84 21.43
C LYS A 21 -2.43 13.78 21.47
N GLN A 22 -3.36 13.82 20.56
CA GLN A 22 -4.46 12.84 20.44
C GLN A 22 -3.98 11.46 19.99
N ILE A 23 -3.08 11.39 19.01
CA ILE A 23 -2.50 10.14 18.50
C ILE A 23 -1.83 9.33 19.60
N ASN A 24 -1.18 9.99 20.57
CA ASN A 24 -0.56 9.31 21.70
C ASN A 24 -1.58 8.76 22.73
N GLN A 25 -2.85 9.15 22.62
CA GLN A 25 -3.92 8.77 23.55
C GLN A 25 -4.97 7.85 22.93
N CYS A 26 -4.90 7.62 21.62
CA CYS A 26 -5.90 6.86 20.87
C CYS A 26 -5.26 5.74 20.05
N LEU A 27 -6.02 4.69 19.85
CA LEU A 27 -5.73 3.76 18.76
C LEU A 27 -6.10 4.42 17.43
N TRP A 28 -5.17 4.44 16.49
CA TRP A 28 -5.37 5.03 15.17
C TRP A 28 -5.03 4.05 14.05
N ASN A 29 -5.59 4.25 12.89
CA ASN A 29 -5.18 3.56 11.68
C ASN A 29 -5.23 4.46 10.45
N ILE A 30 -4.50 4.06 9.41
CA ILE A 30 -4.49 4.69 8.10
C ILE A 30 -5.06 3.70 7.10
N VAL A 31 -6.25 4.01 6.60
CA VAL A 31 -6.90 3.22 5.55
C VAL A 31 -6.26 3.55 4.21
N PRO A 32 -5.83 2.55 3.41
CA PRO A 32 -5.20 2.80 2.13
C PRO A 32 -6.19 3.37 1.11
N LEU A 33 -5.67 4.14 0.17
CA LEU A 33 -6.47 4.74 -0.91
C LEU A 33 -7.12 3.70 -1.84
N SER A 34 -6.64 2.46 -1.86
CA SER A 34 -7.30 1.37 -2.57
C SER A 34 -8.65 0.98 -1.98
N VAL A 35 -8.83 1.17 -0.66
CA VAL A 35 -10.08 0.86 0.06
C VAL A 35 -10.98 2.10 0.17
N ASN A 36 -10.35 3.24 0.41
CA ASN A 36 -11.07 4.51 0.58
C ASN A 36 -10.35 5.63 -0.19
N PRO A 37 -10.50 5.66 -1.53
CA PRO A 37 -9.94 6.73 -2.34
C PRO A 37 -10.56 8.06 -1.94
N SER A 38 -9.73 9.10 -1.85
CA SER A 38 -10.16 10.45 -1.49
C SER A 38 -10.94 11.13 -2.63
N SER A 39 -11.60 12.21 -2.29
CA SER A 39 -12.14 13.10 -3.34
C SER A 39 -11.02 13.58 -4.25
N PRO A 40 -11.26 13.71 -5.56
CA PRO A 40 -10.27 14.14 -6.54
C PRO A 40 -9.57 15.44 -6.17
N GLY A 41 -8.24 15.42 -6.16
CA GLY A 41 -7.40 16.55 -5.77
C GLY A 41 -7.36 16.84 -4.27
N GLN A 42 -7.90 15.98 -3.42
CA GLN A 42 -7.84 16.15 -1.97
C GLN A 42 -6.39 16.15 -1.45
N GLY A 43 -6.05 17.18 -0.68
CA GLY A 43 -4.70 17.37 -0.14
C GLY A 43 -3.70 18.01 -1.11
N ALA A 44 -4.06 18.23 -2.37
CA ALA A 44 -3.27 19.01 -3.30
C ALA A 44 -3.45 20.51 -3.08
N LEU A 45 -2.35 21.24 -3.05
CA LEU A 45 -2.35 22.70 -3.01
C LEU A 45 -2.09 23.22 -4.43
N ALA A 46 -2.97 24.07 -4.93
CA ALA A 46 -2.81 24.75 -6.22
C ALA A 46 -2.48 26.21 -6.00
N ILE A 47 -1.51 26.70 -6.78
CA ILE A 47 -1.19 28.14 -6.87
C ILE A 47 -1.65 28.60 -8.24
N GLU A 48 -2.63 29.52 -8.26
CA GLU A 48 -3.11 30.15 -9.48
C GLU A 48 -2.42 31.49 -9.70
N ILE A 49 -1.96 31.71 -10.91
CA ILE A 49 -1.29 32.95 -11.33
C ILE A 49 -1.91 33.45 -12.63
N ARG A 50 -1.70 34.70 -12.95
CA ARG A 50 -2.07 35.24 -14.26
C ARG A 50 -1.25 34.56 -15.36
N ALA A 51 -1.87 34.30 -16.49
CA ALA A 51 -1.24 33.60 -17.61
C ALA A 51 -0.04 34.39 -18.23
N ASP A 52 -0.09 35.71 -18.13
CA ASP A 52 0.93 36.64 -18.64
C ASP A 52 2.07 36.92 -17.66
N ASP A 53 1.99 36.44 -16.41
CA ASP A 53 3.02 36.64 -15.39
C ASP A 53 4.15 35.60 -15.51
N SER A 54 5.07 35.90 -16.43
CA SER A 54 6.18 34.99 -16.70
C SER A 54 7.22 34.97 -15.58
N GLU A 55 7.37 36.04 -14.82
CA GLU A 55 8.32 36.12 -13.71
C GLU A 55 7.86 35.21 -12.55
N LEU A 56 6.59 35.34 -12.13
CA LEU A 56 6.03 34.52 -11.07
C LEU A 56 5.97 33.06 -11.48
N LYS A 57 5.65 32.77 -12.75
CA LYS A 57 5.69 31.43 -13.30
C LYS A 57 7.08 30.78 -13.19
N HIS A 58 8.12 31.57 -13.43
CA HIS A 58 9.52 31.12 -13.30
C HIS A 58 9.85 30.81 -11.81
N LEU A 59 9.50 31.73 -10.90
CA LEU A 59 9.74 31.57 -9.46
C LEU A 59 9.03 30.34 -8.85
N LEU A 60 7.82 30.04 -9.33
CA LEU A 60 7.03 28.93 -8.81
C LEU A 60 7.35 27.58 -9.45
N LYS A 61 8.19 27.57 -10.48
CA LYS A 61 8.49 26.34 -11.24
C LYS A 61 9.03 25.22 -10.37
N ASP A 62 9.90 25.53 -9.42
CA ASP A 62 10.54 24.55 -8.55
C ASP A 62 9.63 24.03 -7.43
N LEU A 63 8.53 24.75 -7.16
CA LEU A 63 7.49 24.30 -6.23
C LEU A 63 6.51 23.32 -6.86
N ASN A 64 6.47 23.24 -8.18
CA ASN A 64 5.53 22.40 -8.90
C ASN A 64 5.99 20.95 -8.93
N ASN A 65 5.30 20.08 -8.19
CA ASN A 65 5.47 18.63 -8.27
C ASN A 65 4.69 18.10 -9.49
N LYS A 66 5.40 17.78 -10.57
CA LYS A 66 4.79 17.26 -11.80
C LYS A 66 3.98 16.00 -11.58
N ILE A 67 4.45 15.09 -10.71
CA ILE A 67 3.79 13.81 -10.45
C ILE A 67 2.44 14.04 -9.78
N ASP A 68 2.41 14.88 -8.75
CA ASP A 68 1.18 15.21 -8.04
C ASP A 68 0.23 16.00 -8.95
N TYR A 69 0.75 16.93 -9.74
CA TYR A 69 -0.04 17.66 -10.73
C TYR A 69 -0.72 16.74 -11.74
N GLU A 70 0.04 15.81 -12.36
CA GLU A 70 -0.51 14.84 -13.30
C GLU A 70 -1.57 13.95 -12.66
N ASN A 71 -1.34 13.48 -11.43
CA ASN A 71 -2.30 12.65 -10.71
C ASN A 71 -3.61 13.41 -10.47
N VAL A 72 -3.54 14.65 -10.00
CA VAL A 72 -4.71 15.50 -9.77
C VAL A 72 -5.50 15.75 -11.05
N ILE A 73 -4.82 15.98 -12.17
CA ILE A 73 -5.50 16.13 -13.47
C ILE A 73 -6.27 14.86 -13.84
N LEU A 74 -5.64 13.69 -13.71
CA LEU A 74 -6.28 12.41 -14.00
C LEU A 74 -7.46 12.12 -13.05
N GLU A 75 -7.34 12.43 -11.77
CA GLU A 75 -8.43 12.30 -10.79
C GLU A 75 -9.63 13.15 -11.19
N ARG A 76 -9.40 14.41 -11.60
CA ARG A 76 -10.45 15.31 -12.04
C ARG A 76 -11.07 14.90 -13.38
N GLU A 77 -10.27 14.37 -14.31
CA GLU A 77 -10.77 13.81 -15.56
C GLU A 77 -11.67 12.60 -15.31
N GLU A 78 -11.30 11.74 -14.37
CA GLU A 78 -12.13 10.60 -13.98
C GLU A 78 -13.46 11.07 -13.39
N LEU A 79 -13.43 12.04 -12.46
CA LEU A 79 -14.65 12.60 -11.86
C LEU A 79 -15.58 13.23 -12.90
N ARG A 80 -15.05 13.86 -13.94
CA ARG A 80 -15.88 14.46 -15.02
C ARG A 80 -16.75 13.44 -15.74
N LYS A 81 -16.36 12.18 -15.80
CA LYS A 81 -17.16 11.10 -16.42
C LYS A 81 -18.48 10.87 -15.69
N TYR A 82 -18.56 11.31 -14.45
CA TYR A 82 -19.74 11.20 -13.59
C TYR A 82 -20.44 12.55 -13.38
N GLY A 83 -20.24 13.51 -14.29
CA GLY A 83 -20.87 14.82 -14.23
C GLY A 83 -20.03 15.91 -13.53
N GLY A 84 -18.98 15.53 -12.80
CA GLY A 84 -18.11 16.48 -12.07
C GLY A 84 -18.78 17.12 -10.87
N GLY A 85 -18.00 17.87 -10.09
CA GLY A 85 -18.49 18.64 -8.94
C GLY A 85 -18.35 17.94 -7.59
N CYS A 86 -18.42 18.77 -6.52
CA CYS A 86 -18.16 18.31 -5.14
C CYS A 86 -19.29 17.49 -4.52
N HIS A 87 -20.45 17.41 -5.20
CA HIS A 87 -21.62 16.66 -4.72
C HIS A 87 -21.57 15.17 -5.08
N GLN A 88 -20.66 14.78 -5.96
CA GLN A 88 -20.51 13.38 -6.36
C GLN A 88 -19.92 12.56 -5.21
N LYS A 89 -20.55 11.43 -4.90
CA LYS A 89 -20.10 10.48 -3.88
C LYS A 89 -19.01 9.54 -4.45
N ILE A 90 -17.98 10.10 -5.08
CA ILE A 90 -16.96 9.37 -5.81
C ILE A 90 -15.58 9.79 -5.31
N GLY A 91 -14.83 8.82 -4.84
CA GLY A 91 -13.41 8.93 -4.55
C GLY A 91 -12.59 8.36 -5.71
N VAL A 92 -11.51 9.05 -6.07
CA VAL A 92 -10.55 8.61 -7.09
C VAL A 92 -9.15 8.96 -6.64
N SER A 93 -8.23 8.03 -6.75
CA SER A 93 -6.81 8.28 -6.52
C SER A 93 -5.95 7.64 -7.59
N PHE A 94 -4.88 8.33 -7.98
CA PHE A 94 -3.83 7.81 -8.83
C PHE A 94 -2.52 7.74 -8.06
N GLN A 95 -1.89 6.57 -8.06
CA GLN A 95 -0.65 6.32 -7.36
C GLN A 95 0.43 5.82 -8.34
N ASN A 96 1.56 6.52 -8.39
CA ASN A 96 2.69 6.10 -9.20
C ASN A 96 3.46 4.98 -8.51
N THR A 97 3.80 3.95 -9.27
CA THR A 97 4.64 2.83 -8.85
C THR A 97 5.75 2.60 -9.87
N PHE A 98 6.73 1.76 -9.55
CA PHE A 98 7.81 1.43 -10.49
C PHE A 98 7.33 0.63 -11.72
N PHE A 99 6.15 -0.03 -11.61
CA PHE A 99 5.58 -0.82 -12.71
C PHE A 99 4.43 -0.10 -13.44
N GLY A 100 4.10 1.11 -13.06
CA GLY A 100 3.03 1.89 -13.68
C GLY A 100 2.23 2.72 -12.68
N LYS A 101 1.15 3.30 -13.15
CA LYS A 101 0.24 4.12 -12.36
C LYS A 101 -0.99 3.28 -12.01
N ILE A 102 -1.33 3.20 -10.72
CA ILE A 102 -2.53 2.51 -10.24
C ILE A 102 -3.65 3.55 -10.08
N LYS A 103 -4.80 3.27 -10.69
CA LYS A 103 -6.07 3.97 -10.42
C LYS A 103 -6.85 3.16 -9.38
N SER A 104 -7.31 3.81 -8.33
CA SER A 104 -8.32 3.30 -7.41
C SER A 104 -9.51 4.25 -7.41
N SER A 105 -10.71 3.73 -7.66
CA SER A 105 -11.93 4.51 -7.64
C SER A 105 -13.06 3.75 -6.95
N LYS A 106 -13.86 4.49 -6.19
CA LYS A 106 -14.98 3.94 -5.43
C LYS A 106 -16.04 4.98 -5.24
N GLY A 107 -17.29 4.57 -5.29
CA GLY A 107 -18.38 5.51 -5.08
C GLY A 107 -19.74 4.96 -5.43
N GLU A 108 -20.66 5.89 -5.55
CA GLU A 108 -22.04 5.65 -5.94
C GLU A 108 -22.38 6.56 -7.12
N THR A 109 -22.90 5.97 -8.18
CA THR A 109 -23.37 6.69 -9.36
C THR A 109 -24.74 7.34 -9.11
N ASP A 110 -25.16 8.28 -9.96
CA ASP A 110 -26.43 9.00 -9.82
C ASP A 110 -27.67 8.08 -9.79
N ASN A 111 -27.56 6.89 -10.36
CA ASN A 111 -28.61 5.87 -10.32
C ASN A 111 -28.59 5.00 -9.05
N GLY A 112 -27.72 5.30 -8.07
CA GLY A 112 -27.59 4.58 -6.81
C GLY A 112 -26.75 3.29 -6.87
N SER A 113 -26.11 3.01 -8.01
CA SER A 113 -25.25 1.83 -8.13
C SER A 113 -23.87 2.10 -7.54
N SER A 114 -23.46 1.27 -6.58
CA SER A 114 -22.10 1.32 -6.02
C SER A 114 -21.09 0.64 -6.94
N PHE A 115 -19.89 1.19 -7.00
CA PHE A 115 -18.77 0.59 -7.73
C PHE A 115 -17.47 0.70 -6.94
N GLU A 116 -16.57 -0.24 -7.21
CA GLU A 116 -15.20 -0.24 -6.68
C GLU A 116 -14.28 -0.80 -7.77
N GLU A 117 -13.23 -0.07 -8.12
CA GLU A 117 -12.29 -0.45 -9.17
C GLU A 117 -10.87 -0.16 -8.73
N ARG A 118 -9.97 -1.12 -8.95
CA ARG A 118 -8.53 -0.95 -8.83
C ARG A 118 -7.85 -1.53 -10.05
N THR A 119 -7.24 -0.66 -10.86
CA THR A 119 -6.65 -1.04 -12.13
C THR A 119 -5.29 -0.39 -12.35
N ILE A 120 -4.47 -0.99 -13.21
CA ILE A 120 -3.28 -0.31 -13.72
C ILE A 120 -3.73 0.63 -14.83
N TYR A 121 -3.52 1.93 -14.59
CA TYR A 121 -3.82 2.95 -15.59
C TYR A 121 -2.82 2.86 -16.75
N LYS A 122 -3.33 2.70 -17.95
CA LYS A 122 -2.55 2.68 -19.20
C LYS A 122 -3.04 3.81 -20.07
N LYS A 123 -2.13 4.69 -20.48
CA LYS A 123 -2.44 5.79 -21.39
C LYS A 123 -2.77 5.28 -22.79
N ASP A 124 -2.07 4.21 -23.21
CA ASP A 124 -2.28 3.57 -24.50
C ASP A 124 -2.92 2.20 -24.33
N LYS A 125 -3.86 1.86 -25.20
CA LYS A 125 -4.42 0.52 -25.27
C LYS A 125 -3.33 -0.44 -25.76
N LEU A 126 -2.72 -1.19 -24.85
CA LEU A 126 -1.88 -2.31 -25.26
C LEU A 126 -2.78 -3.36 -25.91
N VAL A 127 -2.61 -3.55 -27.21
CA VAL A 127 -3.18 -4.72 -27.91
C VAL A 127 -2.34 -5.92 -27.49
N SER A 128 -2.67 -6.52 -26.37
CA SER A 128 -2.09 -7.81 -25.97
C SER A 128 -3.05 -8.92 -26.41
N LYS A 129 -2.53 -9.98 -27.01
CA LYS A 129 -3.30 -11.22 -27.13
C LYS A 129 -3.66 -11.67 -25.72
N ALA A 130 -4.94 -11.85 -25.44
CA ALA A 130 -5.37 -12.43 -24.18
C ALA A 130 -4.84 -13.87 -24.10
N ALA A 131 -4.07 -14.17 -23.04
CA ALA A 131 -3.67 -15.55 -22.76
C ALA A 131 -4.91 -16.34 -22.33
N SER A 132 -5.04 -17.58 -22.79
CA SER A 132 -6.04 -18.49 -22.23
C SER A 132 -5.68 -18.80 -20.77
N ILE A 133 -6.66 -18.85 -19.89
CA ILE A 133 -6.46 -19.24 -18.49
C ILE A 133 -5.83 -20.65 -18.38
N ASN A 134 -6.07 -21.51 -19.38
CA ASN A 134 -5.51 -22.85 -19.43
C ASN A 134 -4.00 -22.88 -19.71
N ASP A 135 -3.46 -21.79 -20.28
CA ASP A 135 -2.05 -21.66 -20.61
C ASP A 135 -1.23 -21.01 -19.47
N ILE A 136 -1.88 -20.66 -18.37
CA ILE A 136 -1.26 -19.94 -17.23
C ILE A 136 -1.04 -20.90 -16.07
N PHE A 137 0.16 -20.92 -15.52
CA PHE A 137 0.47 -21.59 -14.25
C PHE A 137 0.58 -20.57 -13.10
N PRO A 138 0.00 -20.86 -11.95
CA PRO A 138 -0.84 -22.00 -11.60
C PRO A 138 -2.29 -21.79 -12.05
N LYS A 139 -2.96 -22.87 -12.39
CA LYS A 139 -4.39 -22.84 -12.73
C LYS A 139 -5.28 -22.63 -11.50
N LYS A 140 -4.80 -23.07 -10.33
CA LYS A 140 -5.49 -22.95 -9.04
C LYS A 140 -4.54 -22.48 -7.95
N LEU A 141 -5.04 -21.69 -6.98
CA LEU A 141 -4.27 -21.22 -5.83
C LEU A 141 -3.72 -22.37 -4.96
N SER A 142 -4.37 -23.52 -4.92
CA SER A 142 -3.90 -24.73 -4.21
C SER A 142 -2.56 -25.25 -4.75
N GLU A 143 -2.25 -25.00 -6.01
CA GLU A 143 -0.98 -25.37 -6.65
C GLU A 143 0.20 -24.52 -6.14
N TYR A 144 -0.07 -23.44 -5.37
CA TYR A 144 0.95 -22.59 -4.77
C TYR A 144 1.51 -23.09 -3.43
N ASN A 145 1.27 -24.33 -3.04
CA ASN A 145 1.74 -24.86 -1.76
C ASN A 145 3.19 -25.34 -1.81
N PHE A 146 4.12 -24.47 -2.25
CA PHE A 146 5.53 -24.77 -2.45
C PHE A 146 6.34 -24.95 -1.16
N PHE A 147 5.84 -24.42 -0.05
CA PHE A 147 6.59 -24.38 1.20
C PHE A 147 5.70 -24.65 2.43
N LYS A 148 6.22 -25.47 3.34
CA LYS A 148 5.79 -25.48 4.75
C LYS A 148 6.55 -24.40 5.51
N ARG A 149 5.87 -23.79 6.49
CA ARG A 149 6.48 -22.78 7.36
C ARG A 149 6.72 -23.37 8.73
N LYS A 150 7.99 -23.31 9.17
CA LYS A 150 8.37 -23.74 10.51
C LYS A 150 8.68 -22.51 11.34
N VAL A 151 8.00 -22.34 12.47
CA VAL A 151 8.24 -21.21 13.40
C VAL A 151 9.65 -21.34 14.00
N ILE A 152 10.32 -20.21 14.16
CA ILE A 152 11.60 -20.08 14.87
C ILE A 152 11.27 -19.66 16.31
N GLU A 153 11.34 -20.59 17.24
CA GLU A 153 10.84 -20.40 18.61
C GLU A 153 11.52 -19.22 19.35
N ASN A 154 12.82 -19.01 19.14
CA ASN A 154 13.55 -17.89 19.76
C ASN A 154 12.98 -16.53 19.36
N SER A 155 12.35 -16.42 18.19
CA SER A 155 11.75 -15.16 17.74
C SER A 155 10.59 -14.69 18.63
N LYS A 156 9.90 -15.60 19.28
CA LYS A 156 8.80 -15.26 20.21
C LYS A 156 9.31 -14.41 21.38
N ARG A 157 10.48 -14.75 21.92
CA ARG A 157 11.10 -13.98 22.99
C ARG A 157 11.52 -12.59 22.52
N GLU A 158 12.14 -12.51 21.34
CA GLU A 158 12.52 -11.23 20.75
C GLU A 158 11.30 -10.32 20.52
N LEU A 159 10.22 -10.88 20.00
CA LEU A 159 8.95 -10.15 19.77
C LEU A 159 8.34 -9.61 21.08
N SER A 160 8.36 -10.41 22.15
CA SER A 160 7.79 -10.00 23.43
C SER A 160 8.53 -8.83 24.09
N LEU A 161 9.78 -8.59 23.71
CA LEU A 161 10.63 -7.50 24.23
C LEU A 161 10.49 -6.20 23.42
N LEU A 162 9.85 -6.22 22.26
CA LEU A 162 9.72 -5.03 21.41
C LEU A 162 8.85 -3.95 22.08
N ARG A 163 9.39 -2.74 22.12
CA ARG A 163 8.70 -1.53 22.60
C ARG A 163 9.02 -0.35 21.68
N ASN A 164 8.04 0.49 21.46
CA ASN A 164 8.19 1.72 20.68
C ASN A 164 8.84 1.49 19.30
N LYS A 165 8.41 0.45 18.59
CA LYS A 165 8.90 0.10 17.25
C LYS A 165 7.78 0.18 16.23
N CYS A 166 8.15 0.40 14.96
CA CYS A 166 7.26 0.18 13.81
C CYS A 166 7.52 -1.24 13.30
N ILE A 167 6.56 -2.14 13.49
CA ILE A 167 6.69 -3.55 13.13
C ILE A 167 6.03 -3.77 11.77
N TRP A 168 6.84 -4.00 10.74
CA TRP A 168 6.36 -4.35 9.41
C TRP A 168 6.21 -5.88 9.27
N ILE A 169 4.99 -6.34 9.04
CA ILE A 169 4.65 -7.77 8.98
C ILE A 169 4.41 -8.17 7.53
N SER A 170 5.30 -9.00 6.99
CA SER A 170 5.29 -9.43 5.59
C SER A 170 4.07 -10.26 5.21
N ARG A 171 3.52 -11.02 6.16
CA ARG A 171 2.29 -11.84 6.04
C ARG A 171 1.83 -12.30 7.42
N GLN A 172 0.57 -12.73 7.52
CA GLN A 172 0.01 -13.19 8.80
C GLN A 172 0.88 -14.25 9.52
N SER A 173 1.45 -15.20 8.78
CA SER A 173 2.30 -16.26 9.36
C SER A 173 3.68 -15.78 9.82
N ALA A 174 4.06 -14.52 9.55
CA ALA A 174 5.25 -13.91 10.11
C ALA A 174 5.06 -13.48 11.58
N LEU A 175 3.82 -13.39 12.05
CA LEU A 175 3.53 -13.27 13.47
C LEU A 175 3.09 -14.64 13.99
N PRO A 176 3.89 -15.32 14.84
CA PRO A 176 3.52 -16.62 15.41
C PRO A 176 2.14 -16.61 16.06
N ASN A 177 1.46 -17.75 16.07
CA ASN A 177 0.18 -17.86 16.76
C ASN A 177 0.36 -17.61 18.26
N ASN A 178 -0.65 -17.00 18.88
CA ASN A 178 -0.65 -16.63 20.31
C ASN A 178 0.48 -15.65 20.71
N GLN A 179 1.10 -14.98 19.72
CA GLN A 179 2.06 -13.91 19.99
C GLN A 179 1.33 -12.58 20.09
N GLU A 180 1.41 -11.96 21.25
CA GLU A 180 0.94 -10.60 21.45
C GLU A 180 1.99 -9.58 21.02
N ILE A 181 1.51 -8.43 20.58
CA ILE A 181 2.35 -7.27 20.27
C ILE A 181 2.00 -6.19 21.31
N HIS A 182 3.02 -5.72 22.02
CA HIS A 182 2.81 -4.66 23.02
C HIS A 182 2.25 -3.39 22.37
N GLU A 183 1.29 -2.74 23.01
CA GLU A 183 0.52 -1.58 22.52
C GLU A 183 1.38 -0.36 22.10
N SER A 184 2.57 -0.21 22.71
CA SER A 184 3.51 0.86 22.32
C SER A 184 4.09 0.70 20.92
N ASN A 185 3.87 -0.45 20.24
CA ASN A 185 4.37 -0.70 18.92
C ASN A 185 3.33 -0.33 17.86
N ILE A 186 3.80 0.18 16.73
CA ILE A 186 2.98 0.45 15.54
C ILE A 186 3.07 -0.76 14.63
N VAL A 187 1.94 -1.38 14.31
CA VAL A 187 1.85 -2.53 13.43
C VAL A 187 1.51 -2.07 12.02
N TRP A 188 2.37 -2.40 11.05
CA TRP A 188 2.19 -2.14 9.63
C TRP A 188 2.27 -3.44 8.85
N VAL A 189 1.39 -3.64 7.90
CA VAL A 189 1.31 -4.91 7.16
C VAL A 189 1.55 -4.75 5.67
N SER A 190 1.89 -5.84 4.99
CA SER A 190 2.16 -5.85 3.56
C SER A 190 0.94 -5.55 2.70
N GLY A 191 -0.26 -6.02 3.11
CA GLY A 191 -1.49 -5.88 2.34
C GLY A 191 -2.74 -6.12 3.17
N LEU A 192 -3.90 -5.87 2.57
CA LEU A 192 -5.21 -5.93 3.23
C LEU A 192 -5.56 -7.31 3.78
N GLU A 193 -5.18 -8.38 3.09
CA GLU A 193 -5.43 -9.75 3.56
C GLU A 193 -4.66 -10.03 4.88
N THR A 194 -3.42 -9.56 4.97
CA THR A 194 -2.65 -9.66 6.21
C THR A 194 -3.29 -8.81 7.32
N TRP A 195 -3.80 -7.62 6.99
CA TRP A 195 -4.53 -6.78 7.93
C TRP A 195 -5.73 -7.51 8.52
N LYS A 196 -6.63 -7.98 7.65
CA LYS A 196 -7.83 -8.71 8.04
C LYS A 196 -7.53 -9.89 8.97
N ASN A 197 -6.61 -10.74 8.55
CA ASN A 197 -6.24 -11.93 9.32
C ASN A 197 -5.59 -11.61 10.68
N LEU A 198 -4.84 -10.50 10.81
CA LEU A 198 -4.29 -10.08 12.11
C LEU A 198 -5.36 -9.42 12.98
N ALA A 199 -6.27 -8.64 12.40
CA ALA A 199 -7.39 -8.04 13.12
C ALA A 199 -8.33 -9.11 13.69
N GLU A 200 -8.61 -10.19 12.95
CA GLU A 200 -9.36 -11.36 13.44
C GLU A 200 -8.67 -12.06 14.63
N ARG A 201 -7.34 -11.92 14.75
CA ARG A 201 -6.56 -12.40 15.89
C ARG A 201 -6.49 -11.39 17.06
N GLY A 202 -7.22 -10.26 16.98
CA GLY A 202 -7.21 -9.21 17.98
C GLY A 202 -5.99 -8.28 17.93
N ILE A 203 -5.18 -8.32 16.87
CA ILE A 203 -4.01 -7.44 16.70
C ILE A 203 -4.45 -6.13 16.05
N TRP A 204 -4.19 -5.01 16.72
CA TRP A 204 -4.45 -3.71 16.15
C TRP A 204 -3.45 -3.39 15.05
N VAL A 205 -3.93 -3.12 13.84
CA VAL A 205 -3.11 -2.78 12.67
C VAL A 205 -3.27 -1.29 12.36
N HIS A 206 -2.15 -0.57 12.33
CA HIS A 206 -2.12 0.88 12.10
C HIS A 206 -2.15 1.26 10.63
N GLY A 207 -1.72 0.37 9.74
CA GLY A 207 -1.73 0.63 8.31
C GLY A 207 -1.15 -0.49 7.47
N THR A 208 -1.11 -0.27 6.16
CA THR A 208 -0.64 -1.26 5.20
C THR A 208 0.17 -0.62 4.07
N SER A 209 1.09 -1.40 3.51
CA SER A 209 1.78 -1.07 2.24
C SER A 209 0.91 -1.36 1.01
N ASP A 210 -0.34 -1.80 1.19
CA ASP A 210 -1.36 -1.99 0.16
C ASP A 210 -0.92 -2.92 -1.01
N GLY A 211 -0.09 -3.91 -0.71
CA GLY A 211 0.46 -4.84 -1.69
C GLY A 211 1.60 -4.28 -2.55
N LEU A 212 2.04 -3.05 -2.30
CA LEU A 212 3.10 -2.38 -3.07
C LEU A 212 4.53 -2.73 -2.63
N GLY A 213 4.64 -3.61 -1.63
CA GLY A 213 5.93 -4.06 -1.11
C GLY A 213 6.46 -3.21 0.04
N GLU A 214 7.63 -3.60 0.53
CA GLU A 214 8.28 -3.01 1.70
C GLU A 214 9.24 -1.85 1.37
N ASP A 215 9.59 -1.70 0.10
CA ASP A 215 10.51 -0.65 -0.35
C ASP A 215 9.82 0.72 -0.49
N ILE A 216 8.50 0.73 -0.58
CA ILE A 216 7.72 1.96 -0.50
C ILE A 216 7.58 2.37 0.96
N GLU A 217 8.25 3.48 1.32
CA GLU A 217 8.21 4.00 2.68
C GLU A 217 6.83 4.56 3.03
N PRO A 218 6.20 4.08 4.12
CA PRO A 218 5.01 4.71 4.65
C PRO A 218 5.28 6.16 5.05
N LYS A 219 4.46 7.09 4.54
CA LYS A 219 4.63 8.53 4.84
C LYS A 219 4.05 8.88 6.23
N ILE A 220 4.53 8.23 7.28
CA ILE A 220 4.04 8.42 8.66
C ILE A 220 5.06 9.08 9.60
N LYS A 221 6.11 9.70 9.07
CA LYS A 221 7.14 10.41 9.87
C LYS A 221 6.56 11.55 10.72
N SER A 222 5.45 12.14 10.29
CA SER A 222 4.73 13.14 11.09
C SER A 222 4.04 12.56 12.34
N LEU A 223 3.75 11.25 12.33
CA LEU A 223 3.05 10.55 13.41
C LEU A 223 4.01 9.85 14.35
N THR A 224 5.13 9.34 13.84
CA THR A 224 6.12 8.61 14.62
C THR A 224 7.50 8.66 14.00
N ASN A 225 8.52 8.63 14.88
CA ASN A 225 9.93 8.47 14.51
C ASN A 225 10.48 7.11 14.95
N ASN A 226 9.61 6.17 15.32
CA ASN A 226 10.02 4.85 15.77
C ASN A 226 10.78 4.09 14.68
N GLU A 227 11.77 3.32 15.10
CA GLU A 227 12.56 2.48 14.23
C GLU A 227 11.72 1.34 13.63
N TRP A 228 11.96 1.04 12.35
CA TRP A 228 11.30 -0.05 11.66
C TRP A 228 11.99 -1.39 11.89
N ILE A 229 11.19 -2.41 12.19
CA ILE A 229 11.59 -3.81 12.29
C ILE A 229 10.70 -4.64 11.37
N LYS A 230 11.29 -5.51 10.57
CA LYS A 230 10.58 -6.40 9.66
C LYS A 230 10.46 -7.80 10.23
N LEU A 231 9.24 -8.35 10.24
CA LEU A 231 8.99 -9.76 10.53
C LEU A 231 8.84 -10.54 9.21
N THR A 232 9.69 -11.55 9.02
CA THR A 232 9.72 -12.31 7.78
C THR A 232 10.42 -13.67 7.95
N HIS A 233 10.65 -14.40 6.84
CA HIS A 233 11.34 -15.70 6.86
C HIS A 233 12.87 -15.57 6.84
N LEU A 234 13.56 -16.63 7.26
CA LEU A 234 15.02 -16.68 7.47
C LEU A 234 15.85 -16.22 6.26
N HIS A 235 15.43 -16.51 5.05
CA HIS A 235 16.14 -16.16 3.82
C HIS A 235 15.41 -15.08 3.01
N SER A 236 14.78 -14.11 3.70
CA SER A 236 14.15 -13.00 3.01
C SER A 236 15.19 -12.10 2.35
N PRO A 237 14.90 -11.52 1.18
CA PRO A 237 15.82 -10.59 0.54
C PRO A 237 16.03 -9.33 1.40
N ILE A 238 17.20 -8.73 1.22
CA ILE A 238 17.51 -7.43 1.83
C ILE A 238 16.56 -6.39 1.23
N SER A 239 16.04 -5.52 2.08
CA SER A 239 15.13 -4.45 1.69
C SER A 239 15.49 -3.14 2.41
N ARG A 240 14.67 -2.12 2.21
CA ARG A 240 14.79 -0.85 2.92
C ARG A 240 14.81 -1.02 4.46
N ILE A 241 14.03 -1.97 4.98
CA ILE A 241 14.00 -2.26 6.42
C ILE A 241 15.13 -3.24 6.76
N LYS A 242 16.20 -2.71 7.35
CA LYS A 242 17.43 -3.49 7.63
C LYS A 242 17.32 -4.33 8.90
N ASN A 243 16.57 -3.83 9.91
CA ASN A 243 16.37 -4.57 11.15
C ASN A 243 15.30 -5.63 10.95
N VAL A 244 15.69 -6.88 11.04
CA VAL A 244 14.84 -8.04 10.70
C VAL A 244 14.81 -9.03 11.83
N ILE A 245 13.61 -9.46 12.22
CA ILE A 245 13.40 -10.65 13.04
C ILE A 245 12.89 -11.75 12.15
N HIS A 246 13.66 -12.83 12.06
CA HIS A 246 13.26 -14.02 11.32
C HIS A 246 12.36 -14.88 12.20
N THR A 247 11.08 -14.90 11.87
CA THR A 247 10.05 -15.57 12.69
C THR A 247 9.72 -16.98 12.21
N TYR A 248 10.08 -17.32 10.97
CA TYR A 248 9.84 -18.64 10.41
C TYR A 248 10.85 -18.99 9.32
N GLU A 249 10.99 -20.28 9.08
CA GLU A 249 11.76 -20.88 7.99
C GLU A 249 10.82 -21.45 6.93
N LEU A 250 11.21 -21.33 5.65
CA LEU A 250 10.54 -21.97 4.51
C LEU A 250 11.18 -23.33 4.23
N LYS A 251 10.44 -24.42 4.46
CA LYS A 251 10.83 -25.78 4.06
C LYS A 251 10.12 -26.13 2.77
N LYS A 252 10.86 -26.61 1.78
CA LYS A 252 10.31 -27.04 0.49
C LYS A 252 9.34 -28.22 0.72
N ASN A 253 8.22 -28.18 0.01
CA ASN A 253 7.36 -29.35 -0.13
C ASN A 253 7.85 -30.20 -1.31
N GLU A 254 7.59 -31.49 -1.26
CA GLU A 254 7.71 -32.35 -2.44
C GLU A 254 6.52 -32.04 -3.37
N ILE A 255 6.81 -31.49 -4.53
CA ILE A 255 5.79 -31.07 -5.50
C ILE A 255 6.17 -31.62 -6.85
N SER A 256 5.27 -32.34 -7.46
CA SER A 256 5.32 -32.68 -8.88
C SER A 256 4.55 -31.62 -9.67
N PHE A 257 5.21 -31.00 -10.64
CA PHE A 257 4.56 -30.06 -11.55
C PHE A 257 4.24 -30.77 -12.85
N ASN A 258 2.98 -30.72 -13.27
CA ASN A 258 2.64 -30.96 -14.68
C ASN A 258 2.58 -29.60 -15.37
N LEU A 259 3.61 -29.28 -16.14
CA LEU A 259 3.75 -28.03 -16.88
C LEU A 259 3.45 -28.20 -18.38
N GLU A 260 2.92 -29.35 -18.80
CA GLU A 260 2.52 -29.59 -20.17
C GLU A 260 1.51 -28.53 -20.65
N ASN A 261 1.77 -27.95 -21.80
CA ASN A 261 0.98 -26.89 -22.41
C ASN A 261 0.90 -25.58 -21.61
N THR A 262 1.86 -25.31 -20.74
CA THR A 262 1.94 -24.05 -19.98
C THR A 262 2.89 -23.09 -20.69
N ASN A 263 2.35 -21.95 -21.13
CA ASN A 263 3.11 -20.91 -21.85
C ASN A 263 3.40 -19.69 -20.97
N TYR A 264 2.62 -19.50 -19.91
CA TYR A 264 2.70 -18.32 -19.05
C TYR A 264 2.78 -18.72 -17.58
N PHE A 265 3.64 -18.03 -16.83
CA PHE A 265 3.87 -18.30 -15.42
C PHE A 265 3.59 -17.07 -14.57
N TYR A 266 2.83 -17.23 -13.50
CA TYR A 266 2.57 -16.19 -12.52
C TYR A 266 3.06 -16.60 -11.13
N TRP A 267 4.01 -15.87 -10.60
CA TRP A 267 4.62 -16.13 -9.30
C TRP A 267 4.24 -15.07 -8.27
N MET A 268 3.55 -15.47 -7.20
CA MET A 268 3.17 -14.56 -6.11
C MET A 268 4.29 -14.26 -5.12
N SER A 269 5.45 -14.87 -5.25
CA SER A 269 6.60 -14.59 -4.40
C SER A 269 7.92 -14.88 -5.09
N SER A 270 8.94 -14.10 -4.77
CA SER A 270 10.31 -14.32 -5.26
C SER A 270 10.87 -15.68 -4.81
N SER A 271 10.47 -16.19 -3.64
CA SER A 271 10.89 -17.52 -3.15
C SER A 271 10.31 -18.63 -4.02
N ALA A 272 9.03 -18.52 -4.43
CA ALA A 272 8.40 -19.47 -5.35
C ALA A 272 9.03 -19.39 -6.75
N PHE A 273 9.28 -18.19 -7.25
CA PHE A 273 9.98 -17.99 -8.52
C PHE A 273 11.38 -18.65 -8.52
N LYS A 274 12.19 -18.38 -7.50
CA LYS A 274 13.53 -18.99 -7.38
C LYS A 274 13.48 -20.51 -7.32
N LEU A 275 12.49 -21.08 -6.64
CA LEU A 275 12.28 -22.53 -6.61
C LEU A 275 11.94 -23.07 -8.00
N SER A 276 11.12 -22.37 -8.76
CA SER A 276 10.70 -22.80 -10.10
C SER A 276 11.85 -22.86 -11.10
N LEU A 277 12.85 -21.97 -10.99
CA LEU A 277 14.02 -21.95 -11.87
C LEU A 277 14.84 -23.24 -11.81
N ILE A 278 14.68 -24.04 -10.76
CA ILE A 278 15.35 -25.34 -10.60
C ILE A 278 14.55 -26.45 -11.32
N HIS A 279 13.26 -26.21 -11.61
CA HIS A 279 12.34 -27.21 -12.17
C HIS A 279 11.86 -26.89 -13.60
N ILE A 280 12.15 -25.70 -14.09
CA ILE A 280 11.86 -25.25 -15.47
C ILE A 280 13.16 -25.22 -16.28
#